data_82fb69755dcb74238daa3242df6b757e
#
_entry.id   82fb69755dcb74238daa3242df6b757e
#
_cell.length_a   1.000
_cell.length_b   1.000
_cell.length_c   1.000
_cell.angle_alpha   90.00
_cell.angle_beta   90.00
_cell.angle_gamma   90.00
#
_symmetry.space_group_name_H-M   'P 1'
#
loop_
_entity.id
_entity.type
_entity.pdbx_description
1 polymer ?
#
loop_
_entity_poly.entity_id
_entity_poly.type
_entity_poly.pdbx_seq_one_letter_code
_entity_poly.pdbx_strand_id
1 'polypeptide(L)'
;ITHTKTTESFYALADGAADLLLVYAPEASALEYAEDRGVELLMQPITRDALVFLVNADNPVTSLSQEEAVGIYSGKITNWSEVGGEDRPIVAYQRVEASGSQVMMRAQVMKDVEMVDAPTELRPGEMGELIDRVASYKNTANAIGYSVYYYVTEMYLREGVKLLAIDGVQPSNETIASGEYPYCQDVYAVIRADEPEDSPARILFDYLQTEEGRDLIEAAGYVRLVEE
;
A
#
# COMPACT_ATOMS: atom_id res chain seq x y z
N ILE A 1 -21.49 -2.44 6.26
CA ILE A 1 -20.04 -2.40 5.96
C ILE A 1 -19.30 -2.28 7.27
N THR A 2 -18.32 -3.15 7.49
CA THR A 2 -17.48 -3.17 8.68
C THR A 2 -16.03 -2.99 8.24
N HIS A 3 -15.25 -2.22 8.98
CA HIS A 3 -13.82 -2.03 8.70
C HIS A 3 -13.02 -2.82 9.74
N THR A 4 -12.22 -3.79 9.26
CA THR A 4 -11.33 -4.62 10.08
C THR A 4 -9.98 -4.76 9.39
N LYS A 5 -9.00 -5.38 10.04
CA LYS A 5 -7.73 -5.73 9.41
C LYS A 5 -7.91 -6.91 8.47
N THR A 6 -7.03 -7.06 7.48
CA THR A 6 -7.12 -8.11 6.45
C THR A 6 -7.31 -9.50 7.06
N THR A 7 -6.45 -9.95 7.95
CA THR A 7 -6.52 -11.28 8.57
C THR A 7 -7.83 -11.51 9.34
N GLU A 8 -8.27 -10.50 10.13
CA GLU A 8 -9.53 -10.55 10.87
C GLU A 8 -10.74 -10.62 9.93
N SER A 9 -10.68 -9.97 8.76
CA SER A 9 -11.72 -10.05 7.73
C SER A 9 -11.85 -11.46 7.18
N PHE A 10 -10.75 -12.16 6.91
CA PHE A 10 -10.77 -13.55 6.46
C PHE A 10 -11.34 -14.49 7.50
N TYR A 11 -11.02 -14.28 8.78
CA TYR A 11 -11.65 -15.06 9.87
C TYR A 11 -13.17 -14.84 9.92
N ALA A 12 -13.60 -13.58 9.80
CA ALA A 12 -15.02 -13.25 9.77
C ALA A 12 -15.76 -13.88 8.58
N LEU A 13 -15.14 -13.96 7.41
CA LEU A 13 -15.70 -14.63 6.23
C LEU A 13 -15.80 -16.14 6.46
N ALA A 14 -14.73 -16.77 6.96
CA ALA A 14 -14.70 -18.21 7.24
C ALA A 14 -15.71 -18.62 8.32
N ASP A 15 -15.94 -17.76 9.32
CA ASP A 15 -16.91 -17.99 10.40
C ASP A 15 -18.36 -17.59 10.02
N GLY A 16 -18.61 -17.10 8.79
CA GLY A 16 -19.92 -16.67 8.30
C GLY A 16 -20.42 -15.35 8.91
N ALA A 17 -19.53 -14.56 9.51
CA ALA A 17 -19.84 -13.23 10.05
C ALA A 17 -19.70 -12.11 8.98
N ALA A 18 -19.11 -12.42 7.85
CA ALA A 18 -19.06 -11.60 6.66
C ALA A 18 -19.39 -12.45 5.43
N ASP A 19 -19.94 -11.84 4.38
CA ASP A 19 -20.35 -12.54 3.16
C ASP A 19 -19.46 -12.18 1.97
N LEU A 20 -18.85 -10.98 1.98
CA LEU A 20 -17.92 -10.49 0.96
C LEU A 20 -16.87 -9.62 1.60
N LEU A 21 -15.62 -9.79 1.17
CA LEU A 21 -14.50 -8.94 1.56
C LEU A 21 -13.98 -8.13 0.37
N LEU A 22 -13.51 -6.92 0.67
CA LEU A 22 -12.66 -6.12 -0.23
C LEU A 22 -11.36 -5.86 0.55
N VAL A 23 -10.30 -6.59 0.24
CA VAL A 23 -9.10 -6.70 1.08
C VAL A 23 -7.84 -6.89 0.25
N TYR A 24 -6.69 -6.57 0.84
CA TYR A 24 -5.39 -6.98 0.31
C TYR A 24 -5.20 -8.50 0.39
N ALA A 25 -4.17 -9.00 -0.30
CA ALA A 25 -3.81 -10.41 -0.23
C ALA A 25 -3.65 -10.90 1.22
N PRO A 26 -4.19 -12.09 1.55
CA PRO A 26 -4.08 -12.65 2.90
C PRO A 26 -2.68 -13.16 3.21
N GLU A 27 -2.35 -13.19 4.50
CA GLU A 27 -1.25 -14.00 5.00
C GLU A 27 -1.62 -15.49 4.98
N ALA A 28 -0.62 -16.38 4.94
CA ALA A 28 -0.82 -17.82 4.93
C ALA A 28 -1.73 -18.31 6.06
N SER A 29 -1.58 -17.75 7.25
CA SER A 29 -2.39 -18.07 8.44
C SER A 29 -3.88 -17.84 8.25
N ALA A 30 -4.28 -16.85 7.43
CA ALA A 30 -5.67 -16.56 7.15
C ALA A 30 -6.28 -17.58 6.17
N LEU A 31 -5.50 -18.08 5.22
CA LEU A 31 -5.92 -19.16 4.31
C LEU A 31 -6.01 -20.50 5.05
N GLU A 32 -5.02 -20.83 5.88
CA GLU A 32 -5.03 -22.02 6.73
C GLU A 32 -6.24 -22.04 7.67
N TYR A 33 -6.61 -20.88 8.21
CA TYR A 33 -7.81 -20.77 9.07
C TYR A 33 -9.10 -21.11 8.33
N ALA A 34 -9.25 -20.69 7.08
CA ALA A 34 -10.41 -21.05 6.25
C ALA A 34 -10.39 -22.55 5.88
N GLU A 35 -9.22 -23.08 5.50
CA GLU A 35 -9.04 -24.49 5.17
C GLU A 35 -9.38 -25.42 6.36
N ASP A 36 -8.91 -25.11 7.57
CA ASP A 36 -9.19 -25.85 8.80
C ASP A 36 -10.69 -25.92 9.10
N ARG A 37 -11.48 -24.99 8.59
CA ARG A 37 -12.95 -24.95 8.69
C ARG A 37 -13.67 -25.60 7.51
N GLY A 38 -12.91 -26.07 6.53
CA GLY A 38 -13.48 -26.63 5.30
C GLY A 38 -14.15 -25.57 4.41
N VAL A 39 -13.76 -24.30 4.55
CA VAL A 39 -14.29 -23.19 3.76
C VAL A 39 -13.37 -22.95 2.57
N GLU A 40 -13.89 -23.19 1.37
CA GLU A 40 -13.23 -22.82 0.13
C GLU A 40 -13.55 -21.37 -0.22
N LEU A 41 -12.52 -20.62 -0.68
CA LEU A 41 -12.65 -19.20 -1.00
C LEU A 41 -12.53 -18.97 -2.50
N LEU A 42 -13.42 -18.12 -3.04
CA LEU A 42 -13.26 -17.51 -4.37
C LEU A 42 -12.66 -16.13 -4.18
N MET A 43 -11.49 -15.90 -4.80
CA MET A 43 -10.74 -14.65 -4.71
C MET A 43 -10.49 -14.14 -6.13
N GLN A 44 -10.87 -12.89 -6.38
CA GLN A 44 -10.62 -12.21 -7.66
C GLN A 44 -9.97 -10.86 -7.42
N PRO A 45 -8.86 -10.54 -8.10
CA PRO A 45 -8.28 -9.22 -8.03
C PRO A 45 -9.23 -8.21 -8.70
N ILE A 46 -9.48 -7.10 -8.04
CA ILE A 46 -10.40 -6.05 -8.52
C ILE A 46 -9.69 -4.73 -8.79
N THR A 47 -8.61 -4.47 -8.10
CA THR A 47 -7.76 -3.28 -8.27
C THR A 47 -6.36 -3.59 -7.75
N ARG A 48 -5.44 -2.68 -8.02
CA ARG A 48 -4.07 -2.74 -7.52
C ARG A 48 -3.71 -1.42 -6.85
N ASP A 49 -2.99 -1.48 -5.74
CA ASP A 49 -2.42 -0.32 -5.07
C ASP A 49 -0.90 -0.51 -4.95
N ALA A 50 -0.19 0.48 -4.50
CA ALA A 50 1.25 0.40 -4.35
C ALA A 50 1.74 1.11 -3.09
N LEU A 51 2.83 0.60 -2.50
CA LEU A 51 3.60 1.36 -1.53
C LEU A 51 4.46 2.38 -2.28
N VAL A 52 4.27 3.66 -1.98
CA VAL A 52 5.00 4.75 -2.62
C VAL A 52 5.83 5.54 -1.61
N PHE A 53 6.99 6.04 -2.06
CA PHE A 53 7.82 6.94 -1.27
C PHE A 53 7.51 8.38 -1.62
N LEU A 54 7.47 9.22 -0.60
CA LEU A 54 7.18 10.64 -0.73
C LEU A 54 8.25 11.48 -0.04
N VAL A 55 8.60 12.58 -0.67
CA VAL A 55 9.54 13.57 -0.14
C VAL A 55 8.94 14.97 -0.27
N ASN A 56 9.53 15.94 0.42
CA ASN A 56 9.19 17.34 0.20
C ASN A 56 9.45 17.72 -1.27
N ALA A 57 8.58 18.53 -1.86
CA ALA A 57 8.68 18.94 -3.26
C ALA A 57 10.01 19.65 -3.59
N ASP A 58 10.61 20.35 -2.61
CA ASP A 58 11.89 21.04 -2.73
C ASP A 58 13.12 20.10 -2.68
N ASN A 59 12.93 18.81 -2.36
CA ASN A 59 14.03 17.83 -2.43
C ASN A 59 14.44 17.61 -3.89
N PRO A 60 15.72 17.75 -4.27
CA PRO A 60 16.15 17.59 -5.67
C PRO A 60 16.08 16.13 -6.16
N VAL A 61 16.08 15.14 -5.27
CA VAL A 61 15.99 13.71 -5.62
C VAL A 61 14.62 13.41 -6.20
N THR A 62 14.59 12.71 -7.34
CA THR A 62 13.35 12.32 -8.04
C THR A 62 13.18 10.82 -8.18
N SER A 63 14.25 10.05 -7.95
CA SER A 63 14.25 8.60 -8.03
C SER A 63 15.22 8.02 -7.01
N LEU A 64 14.88 6.82 -6.50
CA LEU A 64 15.79 5.96 -5.73
C LEU A 64 15.82 4.59 -6.41
N SER A 65 16.93 3.87 -6.28
CA SER A 65 16.92 2.43 -6.53
C SER A 65 16.26 1.69 -5.36
N GLN A 66 15.84 0.45 -5.57
CA GLN A 66 15.35 -0.40 -4.49
C GLN A 66 16.40 -0.57 -3.38
N GLU A 67 17.66 -0.71 -3.75
CA GLU A 67 18.78 -0.82 -2.80
C GLU A 67 18.97 0.45 -1.97
N GLU A 68 18.84 1.63 -2.58
CA GLU A 68 18.92 2.92 -1.87
C GLU A 68 17.75 3.09 -0.90
N ALA A 69 16.53 2.73 -1.29
CA ALA A 69 15.37 2.75 -0.40
C ALA A 69 15.60 1.86 0.84
N VAL A 70 16.08 0.62 0.63
CA VAL A 70 16.48 -0.28 1.72
C VAL A 70 17.62 0.31 2.54
N GLY A 71 18.61 0.91 1.88
CA GLY A 71 19.77 1.57 2.53
C GLY A 71 19.35 2.68 3.48
N ILE A 72 18.41 3.52 3.09
CA ILE A 72 17.86 4.61 3.91
C ILE A 72 17.17 4.04 5.16
N TYR A 73 16.24 3.10 4.98
CA TYR A 73 15.45 2.59 6.10
C TYR A 73 16.18 1.55 6.96
N SER A 74 17.30 1.01 6.51
CA SER A 74 18.23 0.22 7.35
C SER A 74 19.30 1.07 8.04
N GLY A 75 19.34 2.39 7.79
CA GLY A 75 20.30 3.32 8.36
C GLY A 75 21.71 3.24 7.75
N LYS A 76 21.88 2.55 6.63
CA LYS A 76 23.16 2.50 5.88
C LYS A 76 23.39 3.76 5.06
N ILE A 77 22.33 4.38 4.55
CA ILE A 77 22.33 5.66 3.85
C ILE A 77 21.66 6.68 4.77
N THR A 78 22.39 7.71 5.16
CA THR A 78 21.93 8.69 6.16
C THR A 78 21.96 10.12 5.67
N ASN A 79 22.53 10.35 4.49
CA ASN A 79 22.66 11.66 3.89
C ASN A 79 22.17 11.65 2.44
N TRP A 80 21.41 12.68 2.05
CA TRP A 80 20.87 12.80 0.71
C TRP A 80 21.94 12.87 -0.39
N SER A 81 23.15 13.36 -0.07
CA SER A 81 24.26 13.39 -1.01
C SER A 81 24.71 12.00 -1.48
N GLU A 82 24.42 10.96 -0.71
CA GLU A 82 24.74 9.57 -1.07
C GLU A 82 23.83 9.02 -2.19
N VAL A 83 22.68 9.67 -2.43
CA VAL A 83 21.70 9.33 -3.44
C VAL A 83 21.43 10.47 -4.44
N GLY A 84 22.43 11.33 -4.64
CA GLY A 84 22.38 12.41 -5.64
C GLY A 84 21.65 13.69 -5.19
N GLY A 85 21.31 13.80 -3.92
CA GLY A 85 20.72 14.98 -3.32
C GLY A 85 21.75 15.96 -2.76
N GLU A 86 21.27 16.94 -2.00
CA GLU A 86 22.12 17.91 -1.28
C GLU A 86 22.80 17.27 -0.06
N ASP A 87 23.90 17.86 0.41
CA ASP A 87 24.59 17.44 1.65
C ASP A 87 23.74 17.81 2.88
N ARG A 88 22.77 16.94 3.17
CA ARG A 88 21.82 17.07 4.29
C ARG A 88 21.46 15.69 4.86
N PRO A 89 21.29 15.58 6.18
CA PRO A 89 20.87 14.32 6.79
C PRO A 89 19.45 13.93 6.33
N ILE A 90 19.22 12.65 6.13
CA ILE A 90 17.91 12.09 5.82
C ILE A 90 17.09 11.96 7.11
N VAL A 91 15.85 12.45 7.10
CA VAL A 91 14.87 12.24 8.17
C VAL A 91 13.82 11.23 7.67
N ALA A 92 14.05 9.96 7.98
CA ALA A 92 13.22 8.85 7.52
C ALA A 92 12.06 8.60 8.49
N TYR A 93 10.85 9.02 8.09
CA TYR A 93 9.63 8.71 8.84
C TYR A 93 9.20 7.27 8.61
N GLN A 94 8.77 6.61 9.69
CA GLN A 94 8.21 5.27 9.68
C GLN A 94 6.76 5.31 10.16
N ARG A 95 6.08 4.20 10.06
CA ARG A 95 4.74 4.02 10.61
C ARG A 95 4.79 3.10 11.83
N VAL A 96 3.73 3.15 12.63
CA VAL A 96 3.58 2.19 13.74
C VAL A 96 3.40 0.77 13.19
N GLU A 97 3.91 -0.23 13.92
CA GLU A 97 3.97 -1.63 13.50
C GLU A 97 2.65 -2.20 12.93
N ALA A 98 1.51 -1.83 13.52
CA ALA A 98 0.20 -2.34 13.13
C ALA A 98 -0.39 -1.64 11.90
N SER A 99 0.29 -0.66 11.29
CA SER A 99 -0.26 0.03 10.11
C SER A 99 -0.01 -0.77 8.83
N GLY A 100 -1.00 -0.77 7.91
CA GLY A 100 -0.91 -1.49 6.64
C GLY A 100 0.31 -1.08 5.81
N SER A 101 0.64 0.22 5.73
CA SER A 101 1.83 0.67 5.02
C SER A 101 3.15 0.22 5.66
N GLN A 102 3.20 0.03 7.00
CA GLN A 102 4.35 -0.55 7.67
C GLN A 102 4.52 -2.03 7.33
N VAL A 103 3.41 -2.76 7.30
CA VAL A 103 3.40 -4.18 6.89
C VAL A 103 3.89 -4.31 5.44
N MET A 104 3.36 -3.49 4.51
CA MET A 104 3.83 -3.47 3.12
C MET A 104 5.32 -3.11 3.03
N MET A 105 5.78 -2.09 3.76
CA MET A 105 7.18 -1.67 3.79
C MET A 105 8.09 -2.82 4.21
N ARG A 106 7.74 -3.55 5.25
CA ARG A 106 8.51 -4.71 5.71
C ARG A 106 8.48 -5.87 4.70
N ALA A 107 7.31 -6.19 4.17
CA ALA A 107 7.14 -7.35 3.30
C ALA A 107 7.74 -7.15 1.90
N GLN A 108 7.56 -5.97 1.30
CA GLN A 108 7.90 -5.75 -0.11
C GLN A 108 9.26 -5.08 -0.28
N VAL A 109 9.58 -4.09 0.59
CA VAL A 109 10.81 -3.30 0.46
C VAL A 109 11.94 -3.93 1.29
N MET A 110 11.74 -4.05 2.59
CA MET A 110 12.81 -4.49 3.51
C MET A 110 13.07 -5.98 3.47
N LYS A 111 12.03 -6.79 3.28
CA LYS A 111 12.11 -8.27 3.28
C LYS A 111 12.84 -8.76 4.53
N ASP A 112 14.03 -9.36 4.36
CA ASP A 112 14.85 -9.89 5.47
C ASP A 112 15.79 -8.84 6.10
N VAL A 113 15.76 -7.59 5.63
CA VAL A 113 16.61 -6.51 6.15
C VAL A 113 15.91 -5.80 7.31
N GLU A 114 16.57 -5.71 8.45
CA GLU A 114 16.03 -4.97 9.60
C GLU A 114 15.97 -3.47 9.33
N MET A 115 14.85 -2.85 9.70
CA MET A 115 14.71 -1.39 9.71
C MET A 115 15.42 -0.82 10.93
N VAL A 116 16.03 0.36 10.77
CA VAL A 116 16.55 1.12 11.90
C VAL A 116 15.42 1.43 12.89
N ASP A 117 15.72 1.36 14.18
CA ASP A 117 14.77 1.72 15.23
C ASP A 117 14.59 3.25 15.28
N ALA A 118 13.60 3.75 14.54
CA ALA A 118 13.34 5.18 14.49
C ALA A 118 12.80 5.70 15.82
N PRO A 119 13.19 6.91 16.27
CA PRO A 119 12.60 7.55 17.42
C PRO A 119 11.07 7.72 17.30
N THR A 120 10.38 7.78 18.44
CA THR A 120 8.90 7.87 18.45
C THR A 120 8.37 9.08 17.70
N GLU A 121 9.08 10.21 17.72
CA GLU A 121 8.74 11.42 16.97
C GLU A 121 8.79 11.24 15.45
N LEU A 122 9.49 10.21 14.95
CA LEU A 122 9.52 9.85 13.53
C LEU A 122 8.54 8.72 13.19
N ARG A 123 7.65 8.33 14.11
CA ARG A 123 6.61 7.30 13.95
C ARG A 123 5.21 7.86 14.17
N PRO A 124 4.70 8.71 13.26
CA PRO A 124 3.33 9.21 13.37
C PRO A 124 2.32 8.06 13.38
N GLY A 125 1.29 8.19 14.21
CA GLY A 125 0.23 7.22 14.34
C GLY A 125 -0.66 7.15 13.11
N GLU A 126 -0.97 8.32 12.55
CA GLU A 126 -1.87 8.45 11.39
C GLU A 126 -1.11 8.68 10.08
N MET A 127 -1.67 8.19 8.97
CA MET A 127 -1.06 8.33 7.65
C MET A 127 -0.97 9.80 7.21
N GLY A 128 -2.05 10.56 7.40
CA GLY A 128 -2.09 11.98 7.07
C GLY A 128 -1.05 12.79 7.84
N GLU A 129 -0.81 12.45 9.11
CA GLU A 129 0.23 13.08 9.92
C GLU A 129 1.64 12.86 9.33
N LEU A 130 1.93 11.66 8.79
CA LEU A 130 3.20 11.39 8.13
C LEU A 130 3.36 12.30 6.91
N ILE A 131 2.33 12.39 6.08
CA ILE A 131 2.34 13.22 4.87
C ILE A 131 2.52 14.70 5.23
N ASP A 132 1.81 15.20 6.26
CA ASP A 132 1.95 16.57 6.75
C ASP A 132 3.35 16.87 7.25
N ARG A 133 3.99 15.93 7.94
CA ARG A 133 5.36 16.08 8.45
C ARG A 133 6.37 16.16 7.29
N VAL A 134 6.19 15.36 6.24
CA VAL A 134 7.03 15.41 5.04
C VAL A 134 6.81 16.72 4.28
N ALA A 135 5.54 17.18 4.16
CA ALA A 135 5.19 18.44 3.51
C ALA A 135 5.67 19.67 4.28
N SER A 136 5.90 19.55 5.60
CA SER A 136 6.10 20.72 6.45
C SER A 136 7.39 21.47 6.13
N TYR A 137 7.31 22.81 6.14
CA TYR A 137 8.43 23.71 5.95
C TYR A 137 9.61 23.50 6.94
N LYS A 138 9.33 22.94 8.12
CA LYS A 138 10.37 22.66 9.13
C LYS A 138 11.26 21.48 8.76
N ASN A 139 10.79 20.57 7.92
CA ASN A 139 11.51 19.40 7.44
C ASN A 139 12.03 19.56 6.02
N THR A 140 12.10 20.80 5.53
CA THR A 140 12.47 21.17 4.16
C THR A 140 13.51 20.26 3.53
N ALA A 141 13.13 19.57 2.46
CA ALA A 141 13.96 18.72 1.61
C ALA A 141 14.67 17.53 2.31
N ASN A 142 14.62 17.41 3.65
CA ASN A 142 15.32 16.34 4.39
C ASN A 142 14.47 15.10 4.63
N ALA A 143 13.14 15.27 4.67
CA ALA A 143 12.21 14.22 5.04
C ALA A 143 11.93 13.25 3.89
N ILE A 144 11.85 11.97 4.21
CA ILE A 144 11.28 10.91 3.39
C ILE A 144 10.25 10.13 4.22
N GLY A 145 9.18 9.72 3.60
CA GLY A 145 8.17 8.84 4.18
C GLY A 145 7.62 7.88 3.13
N TYR A 146 6.67 7.05 3.54
CA TYR A 146 5.96 6.13 2.63
C TYR A 146 4.48 6.04 2.98
N SER A 147 3.69 5.76 1.98
CA SER A 147 2.23 5.65 2.07
C SER A 147 1.74 4.67 1.03
N VAL A 148 0.44 4.44 0.96
CA VAL A 148 -0.19 3.77 -0.19
C VAL A 148 -0.60 4.81 -1.23
N TYR A 149 -0.47 4.44 -2.51
CA TYR A 149 -0.66 5.36 -3.64
C TYR A 149 -2.04 5.99 -3.63
N TYR A 150 -3.11 5.19 -3.52
CA TYR A 150 -4.49 5.68 -3.46
C TYR A 150 -4.69 6.73 -2.35
N TYR A 151 -4.11 6.50 -1.17
CA TYR A 151 -4.27 7.44 -0.07
C TYR A 151 -3.65 8.82 -0.36
N VAL A 152 -2.47 8.83 -0.98
CA VAL A 152 -1.76 10.09 -1.29
C VAL A 152 -2.38 10.84 -2.45
N THR A 153 -2.92 10.13 -3.44
CA THR A 153 -3.44 10.74 -4.68
C THR A 153 -4.91 11.12 -4.59
N GLU A 154 -5.72 10.33 -3.87
CA GLU A 154 -7.18 10.49 -3.86
C GLU A 154 -7.75 10.93 -2.51
N MET A 155 -7.21 10.39 -1.40
CA MET A 155 -7.78 10.66 -0.09
C MET A 155 -7.12 11.85 0.63
N TYR A 156 -5.81 12.03 0.46
CA TYR A 156 -5.05 13.02 1.23
C TYR A 156 -4.03 13.76 0.34
N LEU A 157 -4.56 14.46 -0.67
CA LEU A 157 -3.75 15.33 -1.52
C LEU A 157 -3.14 16.46 -0.70
N ARG A 158 -1.82 16.59 -0.76
CA ARG A 158 -1.09 17.63 -0.03
C ARG A 158 -0.11 18.34 -0.94
N GLU A 159 -0.24 19.67 -1.02
CA GLU A 159 0.80 20.49 -1.64
C GLU A 159 2.12 20.37 -0.87
N GLY A 160 3.24 20.48 -1.55
CA GLY A 160 4.57 20.42 -0.94
C GLY A 160 5.15 19.02 -0.78
N VAL A 161 4.50 17.97 -1.32
CA VAL A 161 5.08 16.63 -1.46
C VAL A 161 5.14 16.21 -2.92
N LYS A 162 6.09 15.34 -3.22
CA LYS A 162 6.16 14.59 -4.49
C LYS A 162 6.48 13.14 -4.24
N LEU A 163 6.04 12.28 -5.15
CA LEU A 163 6.36 10.85 -5.16
C LEU A 163 7.70 10.63 -5.85
N LEU A 164 8.48 9.69 -5.31
CA LEU A 164 9.74 9.24 -5.91
C LEU A 164 9.49 8.08 -6.88
N ALA A 165 10.20 8.11 -7.99
CA ALA A 165 10.36 6.93 -8.82
C ALA A 165 11.22 5.88 -8.08
N ILE A 166 10.99 4.60 -8.38
CA ILE A 166 11.86 3.50 -7.95
C ILE A 166 12.43 2.81 -9.19
N ASP A 167 13.74 2.68 -9.23
CA ASP A 167 14.49 2.20 -10.40
C ASP A 167 14.13 2.96 -11.70
N GLY A 168 13.82 4.25 -11.56
CA GLY A 168 13.39 5.10 -12.66
C GLY A 168 11.92 4.99 -13.04
N VAL A 169 11.14 4.08 -12.42
CA VAL A 169 9.71 3.93 -12.68
C VAL A 169 8.91 4.83 -11.73
N GLN A 170 8.21 5.80 -12.31
CA GLN A 170 7.33 6.72 -11.57
C GLN A 170 6.04 6.00 -11.18
N PRO A 171 5.57 6.07 -9.92
CA PRO A 171 4.26 5.54 -9.56
C PRO A 171 3.15 6.35 -10.26
N SER A 172 2.32 5.64 -11.00
CA SER A 172 1.16 6.17 -11.71
C SER A 172 0.12 5.07 -11.87
N ASN A 173 -1.11 5.42 -12.23
CA ASN A 173 -2.14 4.42 -12.50
C ASN A 173 -1.68 3.40 -13.55
N GLU A 174 -0.97 3.84 -14.58
CA GLU A 174 -0.46 3.00 -15.66
C GLU A 174 0.62 2.02 -15.17
N THR A 175 1.66 2.52 -14.47
CA THR A 175 2.78 1.70 -14.01
C THR A 175 2.40 0.77 -12.86
N ILE A 176 1.38 1.14 -12.06
CA ILE A 176 0.82 0.29 -11.02
C ILE A 176 -0.09 -0.78 -11.65
N ALA A 177 -0.97 -0.41 -12.59
CA ALA A 177 -1.85 -1.36 -13.29
C ALA A 177 -1.05 -2.46 -14.00
N SER A 178 0.00 -2.08 -14.73
CA SER A 178 0.88 -3.02 -15.44
C SER A 178 1.82 -3.82 -14.52
N GLY A 179 1.99 -3.41 -13.25
CA GLY A 179 2.98 -4.01 -12.35
C GLY A 179 4.43 -3.61 -12.65
N GLU A 180 4.65 -2.60 -13.50
CA GLU A 180 5.99 -2.06 -13.77
C GLU A 180 6.58 -1.37 -12.53
N TYR A 181 5.75 -0.66 -11.74
CA TYR A 181 6.18 -0.13 -10.46
C TYR A 181 6.40 -1.29 -9.45
N PRO A 182 7.57 -1.37 -8.76
CA PRO A 182 8.01 -2.61 -8.11
C PRO A 182 7.25 -2.99 -6.83
N TYR A 183 6.56 -2.05 -6.18
CA TYR A 183 5.93 -2.28 -4.87
C TYR A 183 4.40 -2.29 -4.95
N CYS A 184 3.88 -3.02 -5.93
CA CYS A 184 2.44 -3.18 -6.15
C CYS A 184 1.86 -4.30 -5.27
N GLN A 185 0.58 -4.15 -4.93
CA GLN A 185 -0.21 -5.16 -4.22
C GLN A 185 -1.64 -5.15 -4.72
N ASP A 186 -2.17 -6.32 -5.07
CA ASP A 186 -3.55 -6.47 -5.50
C ASP A 186 -4.52 -6.37 -4.31
N VAL A 187 -5.69 -5.81 -4.60
CA VAL A 187 -6.85 -5.81 -3.72
C VAL A 187 -7.86 -6.77 -4.32
N TYR A 188 -8.41 -7.63 -3.49
CA TYR A 188 -9.29 -8.73 -3.89
C TYR A 188 -10.72 -8.50 -3.41
N ALA A 189 -11.68 -8.88 -4.23
CA ALA A 189 -12.98 -9.31 -3.77
C ALA A 189 -12.90 -10.78 -3.39
N VAL A 190 -13.43 -11.15 -2.21
CA VAL A 190 -13.39 -12.53 -1.70
C VAL A 190 -14.76 -12.92 -1.16
N ILE A 191 -15.23 -14.10 -1.55
CA ILE A 191 -16.46 -14.75 -1.02
C ILE A 191 -16.17 -16.20 -0.72
N ARG A 192 -17.07 -16.87 0.01
CA ARG A 192 -17.07 -18.33 0.10
C ARG A 192 -17.47 -18.95 -1.24
N ALA A 193 -16.87 -20.09 -1.59
CA ALA A 193 -17.18 -20.76 -2.87
C ALA A 193 -18.63 -21.29 -2.94
N ASP A 194 -19.22 -21.59 -1.79
CA ASP A 194 -20.60 -22.05 -1.66
C ASP A 194 -21.62 -20.91 -1.49
N GLU A 195 -21.20 -19.66 -1.66
CA GLU A 195 -22.11 -18.51 -1.61
C GLU A 195 -23.18 -18.61 -2.71
N PRO A 196 -24.50 -18.53 -2.38
CA PRO A 196 -25.57 -18.68 -3.34
C PRO A 196 -25.48 -17.69 -4.49
N GLU A 197 -25.77 -18.14 -5.73
CA GLU A 197 -25.68 -17.30 -6.93
C GLU A 197 -26.63 -16.09 -6.90
N ASP A 198 -27.74 -16.17 -6.17
CA ASP A 198 -28.72 -15.10 -6.02
C ASP A 198 -28.49 -14.24 -4.76
N SER A 199 -27.42 -14.50 -4.00
CA SER A 199 -27.07 -13.68 -2.84
C SER A 199 -26.54 -12.31 -3.26
N PRO A 200 -26.80 -11.26 -2.46
CA PRO A 200 -26.21 -9.93 -2.71
C PRO A 200 -24.68 -9.92 -2.76
N ALA A 201 -24.03 -10.80 -1.99
CA ALA A 201 -22.57 -10.92 -1.96
C ALA A 201 -22.05 -11.47 -3.29
N ARG A 202 -22.66 -12.54 -3.80
CA ARG A 202 -22.29 -13.15 -5.09
C ARG A 202 -22.56 -12.21 -6.24
N ILE A 203 -23.72 -11.57 -6.28
CA ILE A 203 -24.06 -10.58 -7.31
C ILE A 203 -23.05 -9.44 -7.34
N LEU A 204 -22.66 -8.91 -6.19
CA LEU A 204 -21.65 -7.84 -6.12
C LEU A 204 -20.26 -8.35 -6.52
N PHE A 205 -19.86 -9.53 -6.07
CA PHE A 205 -18.59 -10.16 -6.45
C PHE A 205 -18.48 -10.32 -7.97
N ASP A 206 -19.52 -10.85 -8.62
CA ASP A 206 -19.53 -11.04 -10.07
C ASP A 206 -19.59 -9.68 -10.82
N TYR A 207 -20.36 -8.70 -10.30
CA TYR A 207 -20.44 -7.35 -10.86
C TYR A 207 -19.08 -6.65 -10.90
N LEU A 208 -18.28 -6.76 -9.83
CA LEU A 208 -16.95 -6.14 -9.76
C LEU A 208 -15.98 -6.67 -10.83
N GLN A 209 -16.29 -7.82 -11.46
CA GLN A 209 -15.51 -8.38 -12.57
C GLN A 209 -15.98 -7.90 -13.95
N THR A 210 -17.17 -7.27 -14.04
CA THR A 210 -17.69 -6.72 -15.29
C THR A 210 -16.98 -5.44 -15.70
N GLU A 211 -17.13 -5.02 -16.95
CA GLU A 211 -16.61 -3.76 -17.46
C GLU A 211 -17.17 -2.57 -16.66
N GLU A 212 -18.48 -2.57 -16.39
CA GLU A 212 -19.14 -1.52 -15.60
C GLU A 212 -18.63 -1.49 -14.14
N GLY A 213 -18.34 -2.66 -13.56
CA GLY A 213 -17.75 -2.76 -12.21
C GLY A 213 -16.35 -2.18 -12.17
N ARG A 214 -15.53 -2.46 -13.18
CA ARG A 214 -14.18 -1.89 -13.32
C ARG A 214 -14.21 -0.38 -13.53
N ASP A 215 -15.16 0.12 -14.36
CA ASP A 215 -15.37 1.54 -14.56
C ASP A 215 -15.77 2.24 -13.25
N LEU A 216 -16.58 1.59 -12.42
CA LEU A 216 -16.94 2.10 -11.10
C LEU A 216 -15.72 2.17 -10.16
N ILE A 217 -14.85 1.15 -10.16
CA ILE A 217 -13.61 1.12 -9.37
C ILE A 217 -12.69 2.26 -9.79
N GLU A 218 -12.50 2.46 -11.10
CA GLU A 218 -11.70 3.56 -11.65
C GLU A 218 -12.30 4.92 -11.31
N ALA A 219 -13.62 5.08 -11.47
CA ALA A 219 -14.32 6.32 -11.10
C ALA A 219 -14.24 6.63 -9.61
N ALA A 220 -14.01 5.63 -8.76
CA ALA A 220 -13.75 5.81 -7.32
C ALA A 220 -12.28 6.18 -7.02
N GLY A 221 -11.43 6.34 -8.06
CA GLY A 221 -10.02 6.73 -7.93
C GLY A 221 -9.04 5.56 -7.77
N TYR A 222 -9.52 4.31 -7.80
CA TYR A 222 -8.65 3.15 -7.74
C TYR A 222 -8.03 2.81 -9.10
N VAL A 223 -6.89 2.15 -9.06
CA VAL A 223 -6.18 1.71 -10.27
C VAL A 223 -6.96 0.58 -10.95
N ARG A 224 -7.35 0.78 -12.22
CA ARG A 224 -7.97 -0.25 -13.04
C ARG A 224 -6.92 -1.30 -13.42
N LEU A 225 -7.23 -2.58 -13.21
CA LEU A 225 -6.37 -3.67 -13.67
C LEU A 225 -6.42 -3.79 -15.19
N VAL A 226 -5.26 -4.07 -15.79
CA VAL A 226 -5.14 -4.40 -17.21
C VAL A 226 -5.52 -5.88 -17.39
N GLU A 227 -6.32 -6.20 -18.40
CA GLU A 227 -6.56 -7.60 -18.80
C GLU A 227 -5.28 -8.20 -19.36
N GLU A 228 -4.89 -9.38 -18.88
CA GLU A 228 -3.78 -10.17 -19.43
C GLU A 228 -4.16 -10.79 -20.79
#